data_53bc2946157d6a825fd71a34f3511209
#
_entry.id   53bc2946157d6a825fd71a34f3511209
#
_cell.length_a   1.000
_cell.length_b   1.000
_cell.length_c   1.000
_cell.angle_alpha   90.00
_cell.angle_beta   90.00
_cell.angle_gamma   90.00
#
_symmetry.space_group_name_H-M   'P 1'
#
loop_
_entity.id
_entity.type
_entity.pdbx_description
1 polymer ?
#
loop_
_entity_poly.entity_id
_entity_poly.type
_entity_poly.pdbx_seq_one_letter_code
_entity_poly.pdbx_strand_id
1 'polypeptide(L)'
;NEEGGVFGSRALAGKINNETLEVVTVSGYTNREGVNRLGGNSNRIFEEKRKLGDIHAFLEIHIEQGNNLYSKNIDIGIVEGIVGLKWWNVKIEGYSNHAGTTPMNQRKDAMIAAAKFILMVNETVNSFDGTQVGTVGRISAEPGVPNVIPGIVNLSLELRDLSSEKISMIYNKILENTGLIEKETKTSFSFSPIDATGDPALMDERLINIIKEVSNSFKYSSRTMP
;
A
#
# COMPACT_ATOMS: atom_id res chain seq x y z
N ASN A 1 -6.29 18.34 2.43
CA ASN A 1 -5.78 17.40 1.43
C ASN A 1 -6.28 16.00 1.74
N GLU A 2 -7.54 15.76 1.42
CA GLU A 2 -8.30 14.60 1.89
C GLU A 2 -8.33 13.45 0.88
N GLU A 3 -7.69 13.65 -0.27
CA GLU A 3 -7.46 12.61 -1.30
C GLU A 3 -5.98 12.28 -1.48
N GLY A 4 -5.31 11.85 -0.41
CA GLY A 4 -3.99 11.24 -0.51
C GLY A 4 -2.79 12.16 -0.35
N GLY A 5 -2.91 13.25 0.40
CA GLY A 5 -1.75 13.89 1.08
C GLY A 5 -0.69 14.60 0.22
N VAL A 6 -0.67 14.49 -1.09
CA VAL A 6 0.44 14.96 -1.94
C VAL A 6 0.01 15.96 -3.03
N PHE A 7 -1.07 16.71 -2.80
CA PHE A 7 -1.60 17.64 -3.81
C PHE A 7 -0.59 18.70 -4.25
N GLY A 8 0.13 19.32 -3.30
CA GLY A 8 1.15 20.33 -3.60
C GLY A 8 2.32 19.78 -4.43
N SER A 9 2.89 18.64 -4.06
CA SER A 9 3.97 18.00 -4.81
C SER A 9 3.50 17.51 -6.19
N ARG A 10 2.25 17.05 -6.32
CA ARG A 10 1.65 16.72 -7.61
C ARG A 10 1.50 17.97 -8.50
N ALA A 11 1.17 19.14 -7.92
CA ALA A 11 1.12 20.40 -8.66
C ALA A 11 2.51 20.78 -9.16
N LEU A 12 3.54 20.73 -8.30
CA LEU A 12 4.93 20.99 -8.69
C LEU A 12 5.44 20.03 -9.77
N ALA A 13 5.02 18.76 -9.69
CA ALA A 13 5.34 17.75 -10.71
C ALA A 13 4.50 17.87 -12.00
N GLY A 14 3.51 18.78 -12.05
CA GLY A 14 2.58 18.93 -13.18
C GLY A 14 1.63 17.74 -13.33
N LYS A 15 1.32 17.04 -12.26
CA LYS A 15 0.46 15.84 -12.22
C LYS A 15 -0.96 16.14 -11.72
N ILE A 16 -1.42 17.39 -11.84
CA ILE A 16 -2.79 17.80 -11.61
C ILE A 16 -3.41 18.37 -12.87
N ASN A 17 -4.72 18.27 -13.00
CA ASN A 17 -5.51 18.81 -14.10
C ASN A 17 -6.75 19.55 -13.56
N ASN A 18 -7.59 20.06 -14.44
CA ASN A 18 -8.82 20.76 -14.04
C ASN A 18 -9.78 19.82 -13.30
N GLU A 19 -9.88 18.55 -13.67
CA GLU A 19 -10.73 17.57 -12.99
C GLU A 19 -10.28 17.39 -11.56
N THR A 20 -8.95 17.29 -11.32
CA THR A 20 -8.37 17.22 -9.96
C THR A 20 -8.77 18.43 -9.10
N LEU A 21 -8.89 19.63 -9.70
CA LEU A 21 -9.27 20.84 -8.98
C LEU A 21 -10.76 20.84 -8.57
N GLU A 22 -11.62 20.17 -9.34
CA GLU A 22 -13.06 20.11 -9.09
C GLU A 22 -13.49 18.95 -8.18
N VAL A 23 -12.55 18.09 -7.79
CA VAL A 23 -12.84 17.01 -6.83
C VAL A 23 -13.28 17.62 -5.51
N VAL A 24 -14.46 17.18 -5.02
CA VAL A 24 -14.99 17.56 -3.71
C VAL A 24 -14.34 16.69 -2.66
N THR A 25 -13.73 17.31 -1.66
CA THR A 25 -13.06 16.65 -0.54
C THR A 25 -14.03 16.28 0.58
N VAL A 26 -13.61 15.52 1.57
CA VAL A 26 -14.42 15.13 2.75
C VAL A 26 -14.92 16.35 3.52
N SER A 27 -14.18 17.48 3.46
CA SER A 27 -14.63 18.76 4.06
C SER A 27 -15.79 19.44 3.30
N GLY A 28 -16.22 18.89 2.17
CA GLY A 28 -17.29 19.44 1.33
C GLY A 28 -16.86 20.57 0.40
N TYR A 29 -15.57 20.90 0.37
CA TYR A 29 -14.99 21.89 -0.56
C TYR A 29 -14.27 21.22 -1.70
N THR A 30 -14.26 21.85 -2.87
CA THR A 30 -13.38 21.42 -3.96
C THR A 30 -11.91 21.71 -3.63
N ASN A 31 -10.99 20.99 -4.26
CA ASN A 31 -9.55 21.32 -4.14
C ASN A 31 -9.26 22.75 -4.56
N ARG A 32 -9.98 23.28 -5.56
CA ARG A 32 -9.91 24.67 -6.01
C ARG A 32 -10.25 25.64 -4.88
N GLU A 33 -11.38 25.41 -4.22
CA GLU A 33 -11.81 26.23 -3.08
C GLU A 33 -10.83 26.13 -1.93
N GLY A 34 -10.32 24.93 -1.64
CA GLY A 34 -9.31 24.68 -0.60
C GLY A 34 -8.04 25.48 -0.82
N VAL A 35 -7.50 25.49 -2.05
CA VAL A 35 -6.32 26.31 -2.41
C VAL A 35 -6.58 27.79 -2.17
N ASN A 36 -7.71 28.31 -2.64
CA ASN A 36 -8.04 29.74 -2.49
C ASN A 36 -8.28 30.15 -1.03
N ARG A 37 -8.91 29.27 -0.23
CA ARG A 37 -9.15 29.51 1.22
C ARG A 37 -7.87 29.55 2.03
N LEU A 38 -6.84 28.79 1.61
CA LEU A 38 -5.51 28.83 2.24
C LEU A 38 -4.63 29.98 1.75
N GLY A 39 -5.18 30.92 0.97
CA GLY A 39 -4.46 32.07 0.45
C GLY A 39 -3.68 31.83 -0.84
N GLY A 40 -3.84 30.66 -1.46
CA GLY A 40 -3.27 30.35 -2.78
C GLY A 40 -4.12 30.93 -3.92
N ASN A 41 -3.66 30.72 -5.15
CA ASN A 41 -4.37 31.10 -6.37
C ASN A 41 -4.55 29.89 -7.28
N SER A 42 -5.72 29.27 -7.23
CA SER A 42 -6.01 28.07 -8.01
C SER A 42 -5.96 28.28 -9.54
N ASN A 43 -6.14 29.52 -10.04
CA ASN A 43 -6.08 29.82 -11.46
C ASN A 43 -4.63 29.80 -11.99
N ARG A 44 -3.65 29.98 -11.11
CA ARG A 44 -2.23 29.98 -11.44
C ARG A 44 -1.51 28.68 -11.05
N ILE A 45 -2.20 27.70 -10.50
CA ILE A 45 -1.57 26.50 -9.95
C ILE A 45 -0.78 25.70 -10.99
N PHE A 46 -1.16 25.77 -12.26
CA PHE A 46 -0.45 25.09 -13.36
C PHE A 46 0.88 25.77 -13.74
N GLU A 47 1.06 27.03 -13.34
CA GLU A 47 2.32 27.77 -13.53
C GLU A 47 3.40 27.28 -12.56
N GLU A 48 3.01 26.61 -11.47
CA GLU A 48 3.94 26.08 -10.45
C GLU A 48 4.68 24.83 -10.88
N LYS A 49 4.33 24.24 -12.03
CA LYS A 49 5.03 23.07 -12.58
C LYS A 49 6.52 23.35 -12.74
N ARG A 50 7.35 22.56 -12.11
CA ARG A 50 8.80 22.60 -12.21
C ARG A 50 9.29 21.78 -13.42
N LYS A 51 10.35 22.25 -14.04
CA LYS A 51 11.06 21.55 -15.13
C LYS A 51 12.29 20.84 -14.58
N LEU A 52 12.78 19.87 -15.33
CA LEU A 52 14.05 19.23 -15.00
C LEU A 52 15.16 20.29 -14.95
N GLY A 53 15.87 20.36 -13.82
CA GLY A 53 16.94 21.33 -13.57
C GLY A 53 16.51 22.58 -12.76
N ASP A 54 15.21 22.84 -12.57
CA ASP A 54 14.74 23.95 -11.73
C ASP A 54 15.06 23.73 -10.24
N ILE A 55 15.17 22.46 -9.82
CA ILE A 55 15.50 22.06 -8.45
C ILE A 55 16.77 21.22 -8.52
N HIS A 56 17.84 21.67 -7.83
CA HIS A 56 19.12 20.97 -7.80
C HIS A 56 19.04 19.71 -6.90
N ALA A 57 18.43 19.84 -5.73
CA ALA A 57 18.26 18.78 -4.75
C ALA A 57 17.08 19.10 -3.83
N PHE A 58 16.41 18.05 -3.35
CA PHE A 58 15.36 18.14 -2.33
C PHE A 58 15.75 17.23 -1.16
N LEU A 59 15.72 17.76 0.05
CA LEU A 59 15.97 17.02 1.28
C LEU A 59 14.80 17.23 2.22
N GLU A 60 14.35 16.14 2.83
CA GLU A 60 13.27 16.17 3.80
C GLU A 60 13.69 15.43 5.07
N ILE A 61 13.46 16.07 6.22
CA ILE A 61 13.64 15.44 7.53
C ILE A 61 12.28 14.95 8.00
N HIS A 62 12.22 13.69 8.42
CA HIS A 62 11.01 13.07 8.93
C HIS A 62 11.30 12.28 10.22
N ILE A 63 10.34 12.17 11.12
CA ILE A 63 10.41 11.22 12.23
C ILE A 63 10.31 9.80 11.68
N GLU A 64 10.91 8.81 12.35
CA GLU A 64 10.92 7.42 11.87
C GLU A 64 9.53 6.84 11.64
N GLN A 65 8.53 7.20 12.41
CA GLN A 65 7.19 6.59 12.47
C GLN A 65 7.23 5.06 12.67
N GLY A 66 8.31 4.58 13.29
CA GLY A 66 8.59 3.18 13.54
C GLY A 66 9.44 2.99 14.77
N ASN A 67 10.02 1.79 14.93
CA ASN A 67 10.84 1.43 16.08
C ASN A 67 12.21 0.83 15.69
N ASN A 68 12.59 0.89 14.42
CA ASN A 68 13.82 0.25 13.94
C ASN A 68 15.08 0.99 14.35
N LEU A 69 15.05 2.32 14.32
CA LEU A 69 16.17 3.17 14.74
C LEU A 69 16.22 3.26 16.26
N TYR A 70 15.08 3.58 16.87
CA TYR A 70 14.97 3.75 18.32
C TYR A 70 15.42 2.49 19.10
N SER A 71 14.93 1.30 18.73
CA SER A 71 15.30 0.06 19.42
C SER A 71 16.77 -0.34 19.30
N LYS A 72 17.48 0.23 18.32
CA LYS A 72 18.91 -0.04 18.05
C LYS A 72 19.81 1.12 18.43
N ASN A 73 19.28 2.20 19.02
CA ASN A 73 19.98 3.43 19.34
C ASN A 73 20.75 4.00 18.12
N ILE A 74 20.08 4.05 16.96
CA ILE A 74 20.60 4.65 15.73
C ILE A 74 20.04 6.05 15.60
N ASP A 75 20.92 7.05 15.40
CA ASP A 75 20.54 8.47 15.37
C ASP A 75 19.86 8.85 14.05
N ILE A 76 20.36 8.35 12.93
CA ILE A 76 19.95 8.78 11.57
C ILE A 76 19.54 7.57 10.72
N GLY A 77 18.29 7.56 10.23
CA GLY A 77 17.85 6.71 9.14
C GLY A 77 18.09 7.41 7.81
N ILE A 78 18.85 6.79 6.91
CA ILE A 78 19.07 7.30 5.56
C ILE A 78 18.15 6.56 4.63
N VAL A 79 17.10 7.23 4.14
CA VAL A 79 16.08 6.62 3.30
C VAL A 79 16.64 6.34 1.91
N GLU A 80 16.58 5.08 1.46
CA GLU A 80 17.01 4.64 0.13
C GLU A 80 15.91 4.77 -0.92
N GLY A 81 14.65 4.84 -0.46
CA GLY A 81 13.50 4.99 -1.34
C GLY A 81 12.18 4.97 -0.57
N ILE A 82 11.15 5.45 -1.22
CA ILE A 82 9.78 5.26 -0.79
C ILE A 82 9.26 3.99 -1.44
N VAL A 83 8.79 3.05 -0.65
CA VAL A 83 8.29 1.77 -1.15
C VAL A 83 7.08 1.97 -2.07
N GLY A 84 7.03 1.18 -3.12
CA GLY A 84 5.84 1.04 -3.94
C GLY A 84 4.75 0.33 -3.15
N LEU A 85 3.52 0.66 -3.49
CA LEU A 85 2.33 0.15 -2.83
C LEU A 85 1.35 -0.37 -3.88
N LYS A 86 0.87 -1.60 -3.72
CA LYS A 86 -0.23 -2.14 -4.52
C LYS A 86 -1.28 -2.77 -3.62
N TRP A 87 -2.54 -2.45 -3.88
CA TRP A 87 -3.69 -2.94 -3.14
C TRP A 87 -4.69 -3.66 -4.02
N TRP A 88 -5.32 -4.68 -3.45
CA TRP A 88 -6.44 -5.39 -4.07
C TRP A 88 -7.57 -5.62 -3.07
N ASN A 89 -8.79 -5.51 -3.55
CA ASN A 89 -9.93 -6.17 -2.95
C ASN A 89 -9.91 -7.63 -3.39
N VAL A 90 -10.05 -8.55 -2.45
CA VAL A 90 -10.13 -9.99 -2.70
C VAL A 90 -11.50 -10.46 -2.25
N LYS A 91 -12.29 -10.99 -3.18
CA LYS A 91 -13.59 -11.59 -2.90
C LYS A 91 -13.48 -13.09 -3.04
N ILE A 92 -13.98 -13.82 -2.05
CA ILE A 92 -14.05 -15.28 -2.03
C ILE A 92 -15.51 -15.66 -2.06
N GLU A 93 -15.88 -16.52 -3.01
CA GLU A 93 -17.25 -17.02 -3.17
C GLU A 93 -17.29 -18.53 -2.95
N GLY A 94 -18.07 -18.92 -1.98
CA GLY A 94 -18.43 -20.30 -1.64
C GLY A 94 -19.93 -20.50 -1.73
N TYR A 95 -20.51 -21.18 -0.76
CA TYR A 95 -21.94 -21.41 -0.71
C TYR A 95 -22.45 -21.38 0.74
N SER A 96 -23.36 -20.43 1.02
CA SER A 96 -24.01 -20.32 2.33
C SER A 96 -24.97 -21.48 2.57
N ASN A 97 -24.86 -22.11 3.73
CA ASN A 97 -25.77 -23.19 4.13
C ASN A 97 -25.83 -23.32 5.64
N HIS A 98 -26.78 -24.10 6.16
CA HIS A 98 -26.95 -24.29 7.58
C HIS A 98 -25.75 -25.03 8.19
N ALA A 99 -25.11 -24.45 9.21
CA ALA A 99 -23.88 -24.97 9.82
C ALA A 99 -24.07 -26.34 10.53
N GLY A 100 -25.24 -26.59 11.11
CA GLY A 100 -25.52 -27.82 11.84
C GLY A 100 -25.91 -29.01 10.98
N THR A 101 -26.43 -28.79 9.77
CA THR A 101 -26.99 -29.88 8.91
C THR A 101 -26.17 -30.15 7.66
N THR A 102 -25.18 -29.30 7.33
CA THR A 102 -24.34 -29.49 6.15
C THR A 102 -23.10 -30.30 6.50
N PRO A 103 -22.93 -31.53 5.98
CA PRO A 103 -21.74 -32.34 6.23
C PRO A 103 -20.45 -31.63 5.80
N MET A 104 -19.34 -31.84 6.53
CA MET A 104 -18.05 -31.17 6.31
C MET A 104 -17.54 -31.33 4.86
N ASN A 105 -17.66 -32.52 4.28
CA ASN A 105 -17.21 -32.83 2.91
C ASN A 105 -18.05 -32.22 1.78
N GLN A 106 -19.22 -31.65 2.11
CA GLN A 106 -20.14 -31.00 1.15
C GLN A 106 -20.04 -29.47 1.22
N ARG A 107 -19.24 -28.91 2.13
CA ARG A 107 -19.11 -27.47 2.32
C ARG A 107 -18.27 -26.83 1.22
N LYS A 108 -18.68 -25.60 0.84
CA LYS A 108 -17.89 -24.63 0.09
C LYS A 108 -17.74 -23.40 0.97
N ASP A 109 -16.93 -23.52 2.00
CA ASP A 109 -16.84 -22.56 3.10
C ASP A 109 -15.84 -21.46 2.73
N ALA A 110 -16.36 -20.25 2.43
CA ALA A 110 -15.55 -19.10 2.08
C ALA A 110 -14.66 -18.63 3.24
N MET A 111 -15.05 -18.87 4.53
CA MET A 111 -14.24 -18.49 5.68
C MET A 111 -13.01 -19.40 5.83
N ILE A 112 -13.15 -20.71 5.58
CA ILE A 112 -12.02 -21.63 5.57
C ILE A 112 -11.05 -21.27 4.44
N ALA A 113 -11.57 -20.93 3.26
CA ALA A 113 -10.75 -20.45 2.16
C ALA A 113 -10.02 -19.15 2.51
N ALA A 114 -10.68 -18.20 3.19
CA ALA A 114 -10.08 -16.96 3.67
C ALA A 114 -8.98 -17.19 4.69
N ALA A 115 -9.18 -18.08 5.66
CA ALA A 115 -8.16 -18.43 6.65
C ALA A 115 -6.89 -19.00 5.99
N LYS A 116 -7.06 -19.93 5.04
CA LYS A 116 -5.95 -20.48 4.25
C LYS A 116 -5.25 -19.41 3.42
N PHE A 117 -6.00 -18.52 2.80
CA PHE A 117 -5.45 -17.41 2.02
C PHE A 117 -4.59 -16.48 2.88
N ILE A 118 -5.06 -16.08 4.07
CA ILE A 118 -4.31 -15.21 4.98
C ILE A 118 -2.97 -15.85 5.39
N LEU A 119 -2.98 -17.13 5.77
CA LEU A 119 -1.76 -17.86 6.11
C LEU A 119 -0.82 -17.98 4.91
N MET A 120 -1.35 -18.37 3.74
CA MET A 120 -0.59 -18.51 2.51
C MET A 120 0.06 -17.19 2.07
N VAL A 121 -0.65 -16.04 2.19
CA VAL A 121 -0.06 -14.71 1.91
C VAL A 121 1.13 -14.44 2.82
N ASN A 122 0.99 -14.68 4.13
CA ASN A 122 2.08 -14.50 5.09
C ASN A 122 3.28 -15.39 4.74
N GLU A 123 3.06 -16.67 4.48
CA GLU A 123 4.12 -17.63 4.11
C GLU A 123 4.79 -17.21 2.78
N THR A 124 4.01 -16.85 1.78
CA THR A 124 4.53 -16.42 0.47
C THR A 124 5.41 -15.19 0.59
N VAL A 125 4.96 -14.14 1.30
CA VAL A 125 5.74 -12.91 1.48
C VAL A 125 7.05 -13.19 2.22
N ASN A 126 7.01 -14.02 3.26
CA ASN A 126 8.21 -14.40 4.04
C ASN A 126 9.17 -15.33 3.26
N SER A 127 8.74 -15.96 2.17
CA SER A 127 9.62 -16.82 1.35
C SER A 127 10.54 -16.03 0.42
N PHE A 128 10.35 -14.74 0.26
CA PHE A 128 11.21 -13.86 -0.52
C PHE A 128 12.23 -13.17 0.39
N ASP A 129 13.48 -13.04 -0.08
CA ASP A 129 14.51 -12.30 0.62
C ASP A 129 14.29 -10.78 0.51
N GLY A 130 14.56 -10.04 1.59
CA GLY A 130 14.56 -8.58 1.63
C GLY A 130 13.60 -7.98 2.65
N THR A 131 13.10 -6.77 2.35
CA THR A 131 12.31 -5.94 3.28
C THR A 131 10.86 -5.77 2.85
N GLN A 132 10.40 -6.56 1.87
CA GLN A 132 9.00 -6.55 1.42
C GLN A 132 8.05 -6.81 2.57
N VAL A 133 6.87 -6.22 2.49
CA VAL A 133 5.78 -6.52 3.41
C VAL A 133 4.49 -6.84 2.64
N GLY A 134 3.69 -7.74 3.20
CA GLY A 134 2.38 -8.08 2.66
C GLY A 134 1.38 -8.24 3.81
N THR A 135 0.20 -7.66 3.64
CA THR A 135 -0.80 -7.59 4.71
C THR A 135 -2.20 -7.87 4.17
N VAL A 136 -2.94 -8.71 4.89
CA VAL A 136 -4.39 -8.81 4.77
C VAL A 136 -4.99 -8.02 5.93
N GLY A 137 -5.34 -6.75 5.66
CA GLY A 137 -5.69 -5.77 6.71
C GLY A 137 -7.18 -5.64 7.00
N ARG A 138 -8.04 -6.22 6.15
CA ARG A 138 -9.49 -6.17 6.30
C ARG A 138 -10.10 -7.53 5.98
N ILE A 139 -11.13 -7.93 6.75
CA ILE A 139 -11.94 -9.10 6.50
C ILE A 139 -13.40 -8.81 6.87
N SER A 140 -14.33 -9.24 6.00
CA SER A 140 -15.75 -9.30 6.30
C SER A 140 -16.36 -10.55 5.71
N ALA A 141 -17.36 -11.13 6.38
CA ALA A 141 -18.00 -12.38 5.97
C ALA A 141 -19.52 -12.21 5.92
N GLU A 142 -20.15 -12.83 4.93
CA GLU A 142 -21.60 -12.80 4.74
C GLU A 142 -22.15 -14.23 4.77
N PRO A 143 -23.28 -14.44 5.49
CA PRO A 143 -24.12 -13.47 6.18
C PRO A 143 -23.65 -13.04 7.57
N GLY A 144 -22.51 -13.54 8.08
CA GLY A 144 -21.94 -13.12 9.37
C GLY A 144 -22.71 -13.58 10.60
N VAL A 145 -23.46 -14.67 10.52
CA VAL A 145 -24.22 -15.25 11.62
C VAL A 145 -23.68 -16.64 11.99
N PRO A 146 -23.66 -17.01 13.29
CA PRO A 146 -22.91 -18.16 13.79
C PRO A 146 -23.43 -19.53 13.33
N ASN A 147 -24.67 -19.62 12.89
CA ASN A 147 -25.32 -20.87 12.46
C ASN A 147 -25.39 -21.05 10.94
N VAL A 148 -24.71 -20.20 10.15
CA VAL A 148 -24.66 -20.27 8.69
C VAL A 148 -23.20 -20.29 8.22
N ILE A 149 -22.87 -21.23 7.34
CA ILE A 149 -21.58 -21.30 6.65
C ILE A 149 -21.44 -20.04 5.78
N PRO A 150 -20.39 -19.21 5.90
CA PRO A 150 -20.22 -18.04 5.07
C PRO A 150 -20.08 -18.38 3.58
N GLY A 151 -20.93 -17.76 2.75
CA GLY A 151 -20.88 -17.91 1.30
C GLY A 151 -20.01 -16.88 0.61
N ILE A 152 -19.78 -15.72 1.26
CA ILE A 152 -18.93 -14.66 0.72
C ILE A 152 -17.99 -14.19 1.84
N VAL A 153 -16.71 -14.00 1.49
CA VAL A 153 -15.75 -13.29 2.32
C VAL A 153 -15.03 -12.24 1.48
N ASN A 154 -14.97 -11.01 1.98
CA ASN A 154 -14.24 -9.92 1.36
C ASN A 154 -13.01 -9.60 2.21
N LEU A 155 -11.85 -9.49 1.56
CA LEU A 155 -10.55 -9.20 2.15
C LEU A 155 -9.89 -8.02 1.43
N SER A 156 -8.87 -7.42 2.05
CA SER A 156 -7.90 -6.58 1.34
C SER A 156 -6.53 -7.24 1.35
N LEU A 157 -5.82 -7.18 0.23
CA LEU A 157 -4.41 -7.54 0.11
C LEU A 157 -3.60 -6.29 -0.17
N GLU A 158 -2.53 -6.07 0.59
CA GLU A 158 -1.54 -5.02 0.39
C GLU A 158 -0.16 -5.65 0.21
N LEU A 159 0.61 -5.17 -0.77
CA LEU A 159 2.01 -5.52 -0.97
C LEU A 159 2.85 -4.25 -1.12
N ARG A 160 4.01 -4.21 -0.46
CA ARG A 160 4.97 -3.10 -0.56
C ARG A 160 6.39 -3.62 -0.70
N ASP A 161 7.17 -2.97 -1.57
CA ASP A 161 8.62 -3.15 -1.72
C ASP A 161 9.22 -1.95 -2.48
N LEU A 162 10.54 -1.82 -2.49
CA LEU A 162 11.28 -0.87 -3.34
C LEU A 162 11.37 -1.31 -4.80
N SER A 163 10.96 -2.52 -5.15
CA SER A 163 10.93 -3.06 -6.53
C SER A 163 9.52 -3.41 -6.96
N SER A 164 9.03 -2.77 -8.02
CA SER A 164 7.76 -3.09 -8.67
C SER A 164 7.76 -4.51 -9.27
N GLU A 165 8.91 -4.97 -9.77
CA GLU A 165 9.07 -6.33 -10.28
C GLU A 165 8.87 -7.34 -9.15
N LYS A 166 9.48 -7.10 -7.99
CA LYS A 166 9.36 -7.99 -6.84
C LYS A 166 7.92 -8.04 -6.30
N ILE A 167 7.23 -6.89 -6.22
CA ILE A 167 5.80 -6.86 -5.90
C ILE A 167 5.01 -7.74 -6.87
N SER A 168 5.31 -7.64 -8.17
CA SER A 168 4.65 -8.43 -9.20
C SER A 168 4.95 -9.93 -9.09
N MET A 169 6.19 -10.31 -8.75
CA MET A 169 6.59 -11.71 -8.50
C MET A 169 5.83 -12.29 -7.31
N ILE A 170 5.77 -11.56 -6.20
CA ILE A 170 5.05 -11.98 -4.99
C ILE A 170 3.55 -12.13 -5.31
N TYR A 171 2.96 -11.16 -6.00
CA TYR A 171 1.55 -11.22 -6.38
C TYR A 171 1.24 -12.43 -7.28
N ASN A 172 2.06 -12.69 -8.28
CA ASN A 172 1.89 -13.86 -9.15
C ASN A 172 1.98 -15.18 -8.37
N LYS A 173 2.89 -15.26 -7.40
CA LYS A 173 3.01 -16.43 -6.53
C LYS A 173 1.79 -16.61 -5.63
N ILE A 174 1.23 -15.52 -5.12
CA ILE A 174 -0.04 -15.54 -4.38
C ILE A 174 -1.18 -16.06 -5.28
N LEU A 175 -1.30 -15.59 -6.53
CA LEU A 175 -2.32 -16.07 -7.46
C LEU A 175 -2.17 -17.56 -7.76
N GLU A 176 -0.96 -18.04 -8.00
CA GLU A 176 -0.68 -19.46 -8.21
C GLU A 176 -1.15 -20.30 -7.01
N ASN A 177 -0.75 -19.92 -5.80
CA ASN A 177 -1.10 -20.63 -4.58
C ASN A 177 -2.61 -20.53 -4.27
N THR A 178 -3.27 -19.43 -4.63
CA THR A 178 -4.73 -19.26 -4.51
C THR A 178 -5.47 -20.33 -5.31
N GLY A 179 -5.01 -20.68 -6.51
CA GLY A 179 -5.61 -21.75 -7.31
C GLY A 179 -5.59 -23.14 -6.65
N LEU A 180 -4.65 -23.39 -5.72
CA LEU A 180 -4.64 -24.61 -4.92
C LEU A 180 -5.72 -24.57 -3.84
N ILE A 181 -5.92 -23.41 -3.20
CA ILE A 181 -6.97 -23.22 -2.20
C ILE A 181 -8.35 -23.36 -2.82
N GLU A 182 -8.59 -22.78 -4.01
CA GLU A 182 -9.84 -22.90 -4.76
C GLU A 182 -10.22 -24.37 -5.00
N LYS A 183 -9.26 -25.18 -5.46
CA LYS A 183 -9.47 -26.61 -5.72
C LYS A 183 -9.82 -27.37 -4.44
N GLU A 184 -9.10 -27.09 -3.34
CA GLU A 184 -9.29 -27.77 -2.07
C GLU A 184 -10.62 -27.41 -1.42
N THR A 185 -10.97 -26.13 -1.40
CA THR A 185 -12.14 -25.60 -0.70
C THR A 185 -13.39 -25.56 -1.57
N LYS A 186 -13.25 -25.79 -2.89
CA LYS A 186 -14.31 -25.68 -3.91
C LYS A 186 -14.96 -24.29 -3.93
N THR A 187 -14.17 -23.26 -3.64
CA THR A 187 -14.54 -21.84 -3.68
C THR A 187 -13.90 -21.17 -4.88
N SER A 188 -14.25 -19.92 -5.16
CA SER A 188 -13.60 -19.10 -6.19
C SER A 188 -13.10 -17.79 -5.61
N PHE A 189 -12.00 -17.28 -6.17
CA PHE A 189 -11.41 -16.01 -5.79
C PHE A 189 -11.47 -15.02 -6.95
N SER A 190 -11.72 -13.76 -6.62
CA SER A 190 -11.57 -12.65 -7.57
C SER A 190 -10.77 -11.52 -6.92
N PHE A 191 -9.88 -10.92 -7.73
CA PHE A 191 -8.98 -9.84 -7.31
C PHE A 191 -9.32 -8.59 -8.12
N SER A 192 -9.59 -7.48 -7.44
CA SER A 192 -9.85 -6.19 -8.05
C SER A 192 -8.83 -5.18 -7.52
N PRO A 193 -7.98 -4.57 -8.38
CA PRO A 193 -7.02 -3.57 -7.94
C PRO A 193 -7.75 -2.35 -7.37
N ILE A 194 -7.11 -1.69 -6.40
CA ILE A 194 -7.56 -0.42 -5.82
C ILE A 194 -6.65 0.68 -6.36
N ASP A 195 -7.21 1.78 -6.86
CA ASP A 195 -6.47 2.87 -7.52
C ASP A 195 -5.52 3.70 -6.63
N ALA A 196 -5.38 3.34 -5.36
CA ALA A 196 -4.47 4.02 -4.42
C ALA A 196 -3.03 3.47 -4.50
N THR A 197 -2.56 3.07 -5.68
CA THR A 197 -1.24 2.47 -5.89
C THR A 197 -0.20 3.50 -6.29
N GLY A 198 1.05 3.29 -5.84
CA GLY A 198 2.21 4.09 -6.22
C GLY A 198 3.39 3.21 -6.57
N ASP A 199 4.13 3.59 -7.61
CA ASP A 199 5.41 2.97 -7.90
C ASP A 199 6.46 3.42 -6.88
N PRO A 200 7.50 2.60 -6.62
CA PRO A 200 8.61 2.99 -5.75
C PRO A 200 9.29 4.26 -6.26
N ALA A 201 9.73 5.09 -5.32
CA ALA A 201 10.55 6.26 -5.63
C ALA A 201 11.91 6.09 -4.95
N LEU A 202 12.94 5.73 -5.73
CA LEU A 202 14.30 5.59 -5.23
C LEU A 202 14.92 6.97 -5.00
N MET A 203 15.72 7.09 -3.95
CA MET A 203 16.46 8.31 -3.63
C MET A 203 17.75 8.41 -4.44
N ASP A 204 18.24 9.63 -4.62
CA ASP A 204 19.50 9.92 -5.31
C ASP A 204 20.68 9.35 -4.51
N GLU A 205 21.43 8.40 -5.08
CA GLU A 205 22.56 7.74 -4.44
C GLU A 205 23.65 8.73 -4.01
N ARG A 206 23.87 9.82 -4.76
CA ARG A 206 24.83 10.87 -4.39
C ARG A 206 24.41 11.54 -3.08
N LEU A 207 23.11 11.85 -2.93
CA LEU A 207 22.59 12.46 -1.71
C LEU A 207 22.63 11.48 -0.53
N ILE A 208 22.31 10.21 -0.74
CA ILE A 208 22.46 9.14 0.27
C ILE A 208 23.90 9.12 0.80
N ASN A 209 24.90 9.11 -0.09
CA ASN A 209 26.31 9.08 0.29
C ASN A 209 26.73 10.35 1.06
N ILE A 210 26.30 11.54 0.61
CA ILE A 210 26.56 12.80 1.29
C ILE A 210 25.99 12.78 2.72
N ILE A 211 24.73 12.35 2.90
CA ILE A 211 24.10 12.25 4.22
C ILE A 211 24.90 11.31 5.12
N LYS A 212 25.35 10.17 4.58
CA LYS A 212 26.18 9.20 5.33
C LYS A 212 27.52 9.78 5.76
N GLU A 213 28.23 10.47 4.86
CA GLU A 213 29.49 11.14 5.16
C GLU A 213 29.34 12.24 6.21
N VAL A 214 28.31 13.08 6.08
CA VAL A 214 28.01 14.15 7.03
C VAL A 214 27.65 13.55 8.40
N SER A 215 26.79 12.53 8.46
CA SER A 215 26.46 11.84 9.71
C SER A 215 27.71 11.32 10.42
N ASN A 216 28.60 10.67 9.69
CA ASN A 216 29.87 10.17 10.22
C ASN A 216 30.78 11.30 10.74
N SER A 217 30.85 12.45 10.02
CA SER A 217 31.67 13.60 10.44
C SER A 217 31.23 14.20 11.78
N PHE A 218 29.91 14.15 12.03
CA PHE A 218 29.33 14.57 13.31
C PHE A 218 29.26 13.44 14.35
N LYS A 219 29.79 12.26 14.05
CA LYS A 219 29.77 11.06 14.91
C LYS A 219 28.38 10.55 15.24
N TYR A 220 27.39 10.81 14.39
CA TYR A 220 26.09 10.19 14.50
C TYR A 220 26.13 8.77 13.91
N SER A 221 25.52 7.84 14.61
CA SER A 221 25.26 6.51 14.07
C SER A 221 24.21 6.62 12.95
N SER A 222 24.43 5.94 11.82
CA SER A 222 23.48 5.97 10.71
C SER A 222 23.27 4.59 10.09
N ARG A 223 22.09 4.42 9.50
CA ARG A 223 21.69 3.19 8.79
C ARG A 223 20.83 3.54 7.59
N THR A 224 21.05 2.85 6.47
CA THR A 224 20.13 2.89 5.35
C THR A 224 18.86 2.10 5.63
N MET A 225 17.72 2.57 5.10
CA MET A 225 16.42 1.96 5.29
C MET A 225 15.48 2.36 4.14
N PRO A 226 14.44 1.53 3.84
CA PRO A 226 13.38 1.93 2.93
C PRO A 226 12.50 3.02 3.53
#